data_84b78c66ba638f2d323d8dc6a6823e6d
#
_entry.id   84b78c66ba638f2d323d8dc6a6823e6d
#
_cell.length_a   1.000
_cell.length_b   1.000
_cell.length_c   1.000
_cell.angle_alpha   90.00
_cell.angle_beta   90.00
_cell.angle_gamma   90.00
#
_symmetry.space_group_name_H-M   'P 1'
#
loop_
_entity.id
_entity.type
_entity.pdbx_description
1 polymer ?
#
loop_
_entity_poly.entity_id
_entity_poly.type
_entity_poly.pdbx_seq_one_letter_code
_entity_poly.pdbx_strand_id
1 'polypeptide(L)'
;AKANGKPLVINISLGSNDGPHDGSSVNDQYYAKLGKEAFICIAAGNEGDLPIAAYHKFSSTNTEMRGLFDTTDPTYGNTLSGAVEFWGDNSAKFTFQPVVVSTLTGNVVYEMPVFDGSKSETDYRASTYFSGSFKVSGEVGSDNNRYNVYVSLSKAKPKKSTYAIGYIIKADNGRAVYAYADGWEAQFMTDVDGWDDDVDADGTINMMACPKNIIAVGAYTTKTRFKTMDGQTQSVNGGKVGDIAEFSSYGTLIDGRKLPHVCAPGHTIISSYSTPYVKYEAQNQGISISKYNLLSARVEENGKYYFWGDMSGTSMSTPYVTGTLALWLEANPKLTYDEVIEVINETSTRDSFVNGGNQVQWGAGKINVYEGL
;
A
#
# COMPACT_ATOMS: atom_id res chain seq x y z
N ALA A 1 -13.99 -7.15 -25.94
CA ALA A 1 -12.75 -7.62 -26.52
C ALA A 1 -12.95 -9.02 -27.10
N LYS A 2 -13.28 -10.03 -26.31
CA LYS A 2 -13.41 -11.44 -26.74
C LYS A 2 -14.38 -11.61 -27.93
N ALA A 3 -15.55 -10.97 -27.92
CA ALA A 3 -16.50 -10.98 -29.00
C ALA A 3 -15.95 -10.41 -30.33
N ASN A 4 -14.94 -9.57 -30.27
CA ASN A 4 -14.29 -8.95 -31.43
C ASN A 4 -12.93 -9.58 -31.75
N GLY A 5 -12.57 -10.69 -31.07
CA GLY A 5 -11.30 -11.39 -31.29
C GLY A 5 -10.06 -10.57 -30.97
N LYS A 6 -10.18 -9.57 -30.05
CA LYS A 6 -9.07 -8.69 -29.67
C LYS A 6 -8.60 -8.99 -28.24
N PRO A 7 -7.29 -8.89 -27.96
CA PRO A 7 -6.78 -8.94 -26.59
C PRO A 7 -7.33 -7.77 -25.76
N LEU A 8 -7.31 -7.91 -24.44
CA LEU A 8 -7.77 -6.90 -23.49
C LEU A 8 -6.68 -6.62 -22.46
N VAL A 9 -6.39 -5.35 -22.25
CA VAL A 9 -5.58 -4.88 -21.13
C VAL A 9 -6.45 -4.02 -20.22
N ILE A 10 -6.38 -4.25 -18.92
CA ILE A 10 -7.16 -3.57 -17.88
C ILE A 10 -6.21 -2.83 -16.96
N ASN A 11 -6.47 -1.54 -16.72
CA ASN A 11 -5.77 -0.74 -15.72
C ASN A 11 -6.61 -0.63 -14.46
N ILE A 12 -5.99 -0.92 -13.30
CA ILE A 12 -6.59 -0.73 -11.97
C ILE A 12 -5.63 0.11 -11.13
N SER A 13 -5.88 1.42 -11.09
CA SER A 13 -5.14 2.37 -10.26
C SER A 13 -5.89 2.62 -8.95
N LEU A 14 -6.14 1.55 -8.22
CA LEU A 14 -6.83 1.48 -6.93
C LEU A 14 -6.06 0.55 -5.99
N GLY A 15 -6.27 0.70 -4.70
CA GLY A 15 -5.64 -0.13 -3.68
C GLY A 15 -6.45 -0.19 -2.39
N SER A 16 -6.13 -1.17 -1.55
CA SER A 16 -6.57 -1.31 -0.16
C SER A 16 -5.49 -2.07 0.59
N ASN A 17 -5.32 -1.75 1.87
CA ASN A 17 -4.42 -2.48 2.76
C ASN A 17 -5.18 -3.50 3.63
N ASP A 18 -6.50 -3.61 3.48
CA ASP A 18 -7.32 -4.59 4.19
C ASP A 18 -7.17 -5.98 3.56
N GLY A 19 -6.97 -7.00 4.39
CA GLY A 19 -6.93 -8.39 3.95
C GLY A 19 -5.58 -9.09 4.13
N PRO A 20 -5.50 -10.37 3.72
CA PRO A 20 -4.37 -11.25 4.06
C PRO A 20 -3.10 -11.04 3.23
N HIS A 21 -3.08 -10.16 2.24
CA HIS A 21 -1.98 -9.90 1.31
C HIS A 21 -1.32 -11.17 0.74
N ASP A 22 -2.15 -12.14 0.36
CA ASP A 22 -1.68 -13.45 -0.13
C ASP A 22 -2.32 -13.91 -1.44
N GLY A 23 -3.23 -13.09 -1.96
CA GLY A 23 -3.97 -13.42 -3.19
C GLY A 23 -5.10 -14.45 -2.98
N SER A 24 -5.57 -14.66 -1.77
CA SER A 24 -6.57 -15.67 -1.42
C SER A 24 -8.00 -15.14 -1.29
N SER A 25 -8.21 -13.84 -1.13
CA SER A 25 -9.54 -13.26 -0.99
C SER A 25 -10.44 -13.59 -2.21
N VAL A 26 -11.76 -13.51 -2.03
CA VAL A 26 -12.73 -13.73 -3.12
C VAL A 26 -12.43 -12.81 -4.32
N ASN A 27 -12.08 -11.55 -4.04
CA ASN A 27 -11.71 -10.58 -5.08
C ASN A 27 -10.42 -11.01 -5.80
N ASP A 28 -9.40 -11.46 -5.04
CA ASP A 28 -8.14 -11.93 -5.61
C ASP A 28 -8.33 -13.14 -6.53
N GLN A 29 -9.14 -14.11 -6.09
CA GLN A 29 -9.48 -15.28 -6.90
C GLN A 29 -10.22 -14.88 -8.18
N TYR A 30 -11.09 -13.86 -8.11
CA TYR A 30 -11.76 -13.32 -9.29
C TYR A 30 -10.76 -12.67 -10.27
N TYR A 31 -9.86 -11.81 -9.78
CA TYR A 31 -8.82 -11.20 -10.60
C TYR A 31 -7.86 -12.23 -11.18
N ALA A 32 -7.45 -13.22 -10.39
CA ALA A 32 -6.59 -14.31 -10.84
C ALA A 32 -7.24 -15.14 -11.98
N LYS A 33 -8.56 -15.33 -11.91
CA LYS A 33 -9.32 -15.99 -12.98
C LYS A 33 -9.43 -15.09 -14.23
N LEU A 34 -9.75 -13.82 -14.04
CA LEU A 34 -9.86 -12.85 -15.15
C LEU A 34 -8.51 -12.65 -15.84
N GLY A 35 -7.41 -12.66 -15.11
CA GLY A 35 -6.04 -12.53 -15.62
C GLY A 35 -5.60 -13.65 -16.56
N LYS A 36 -6.35 -14.78 -16.63
CA LYS A 36 -6.15 -15.82 -17.65
C LYS A 36 -6.77 -15.47 -19.00
N GLU A 37 -7.66 -14.48 -19.04
CA GLU A 37 -8.39 -14.08 -20.26
C GLU A 37 -8.06 -12.63 -20.69
N ALA A 38 -7.45 -11.85 -19.80
CA ALA A 38 -7.08 -10.45 -20.02
C ALA A 38 -5.81 -10.11 -19.23
N PHE A 39 -5.04 -9.14 -19.70
CA PHE A 39 -3.93 -8.60 -18.92
C PHE A 39 -4.45 -7.55 -17.95
N ILE A 40 -4.11 -7.69 -16.68
CA ILE A 40 -4.54 -6.77 -15.63
C ILE A 40 -3.30 -6.16 -14.98
N CYS A 41 -3.16 -4.83 -15.08
CA CYS A 41 -2.13 -4.08 -14.37
C CYS A 41 -2.75 -3.42 -13.14
N ILE A 42 -2.15 -3.61 -11.98
CA ILE A 42 -2.64 -3.08 -10.70
C ILE A 42 -1.52 -2.27 -10.02
N ALA A 43 -1.88 -1.12 -9.47
CA ALA A 43 -0.96 -0.26 -8.71
C ALA A 43 -0.46 -0.99 -7.45
N ALA A 44 0.84 -0.90 -7.18
CA ALA A 44 1.45 -1.58 -6.02
C ALA A 44 1.04 -0.99 -4.66
N GLY A 45 0.60 0.27 -4.63
CA GLY A 45 0.32 1.04 -3.42
C GLY A 45 1.27 2.23 -3.26
N ASN A 46 0.90 3.15 -2.36
CA ASN A 46 1.66 4.38 -2.13
C ASN A 46 2.10 4.54 -0.67
N GLU A 47 2.29 3.44 0.00
CA GLU A 47 2.59 3.34 1.44
C GLU A 47 4.00 2.74 1.69
N GLY A 48 4.88 2.73 0.67
CA GLY A 48 6.22 2.12 0.75
C GLY A 48 7.17 2.77 1.78
N ASP A 49 6.89 3.99 2.18
CA ASP A 49 7.59 4.77 3.21
C ASP A 49 6.79 4.91 4.52
N LEU A 50 5.64 4.24 4.62
CA LEU A 50 4.79 4.28 5.81
C LEU A 50 4.92 2.98 6.63
N PRO A 51 4.89 3.07 7.97
CA PRO A 51 4.95 1.92 8.85
C PRO A 51 3.58 1.24 8.99
N ILE A 52 3.09 0.64 7.89
CA ILE A 52 1.78 -0.01 7.83
C ILE A 52 1.83 -1.52 7.87
N ALA A 53 3.02 -2.11 7.82
CA ALA A 53 3.19 -3.54 7.86
C ALA A 53 4.11 -3.95 9.02
N ALA A 54 3.84 -5.12 9.61
CA ALA A 54 4.70 -5.72 10.61
C ALA A 54 4.70 -7.25 10.45
N TYR A 55 5.83 -7.88 10.79
CA TYR A 55 6.01 -9.31 10.67
C TYR A 55 6.76 -9.87 11.87
N HIS A 56 6.28 -10.96 12.43
CA HIS A 56 6.95 -11.67 13.50
C HIS A 56 6.99 -13.18 13.27
N LYS A 57 8.18 -13.76 13.47
CA LYS A 57 8.38 -15.22 13.50
C LYS A 57 8.68 -15.65 14.93
N PHE A 58 7.73 -16.36 15.55
CA PHE A 58 7.87 -16.84 16.93
C PHE A 58 8.92 -17.94 17.05
N SER A 59 9.75 -17.86 18.06
CA SER A 59 10.78 -18.84 18.40
C SER A 59 10.86 -19.05 19.91
N SER A 60 11.70 -19.97 20.36
CA SER A 60 11.94 -20.20 21.79
C SER A 60 12.59 -19.00 22.51
N THR A 61 13.23 -18.11 21.77
CA THR A 61 13.89 -16.89 22.28
C THR A 61 13.16 -15.61 21.90
N ASN A 62 12.27 -15.65 20.91
CA ASN A 62 11.44 -14.54 20.46
C ASN A 62 9.97 -14.97 20.53
N THR A 63 9.37 -14.79 21.71
CA THR A 63 8.08 -15.39 22.08
C THR A 63 6.91 -14.42 22.01
N GLU A 64 7.17 -13.15 21.71
CA GLU A 64 6.16 -12.10 21.69
C GLU A 64 6.37 -11.17 20.49
N MET A 65 5.30 -10.89 19.76
CA MET A 65 5.21 -9.76 18.84
C MET A 65 4.64 -8.57 19.61
N ARG A 66 5.30 -7.41 19.50
CA ARG A 66 4.88 -6.19 20.21
C ARG A 66 4.81 -5.03 19.23
N GLY A 67 3.85 -4.16 19.44
CA GLY A 67 3.76 -2.92 18.65
C GLY A 67 2.84 -1.91 19.28
N LEU A 68 3.00 -0.67 18.84
CA LEU A 68 2.18 0.46 19.23
C LEU A 68 1.47 1.03 18.01
N PHE A 69 0.23 1.49 18.21
CA PHE A 69 -0.53 2.15 17.15
C PHE A 69 -0.25 3.65 17.14
N ASP A 70 -0.14 4.19 15.93
CA ASP A 70 0.01 5.61 15.65
C ASP A 70 -0.97 6.06 14.56
N THR A 71 -0.98 7.34 14.25
CA THR A 71 -1.76 7.93 13.14
C THR A 71 -0.93 9.04 12.48
N THR A 72 -0.94 9.07 11.16
CA THR A 72 -0.24 10.13 10.40
C THR A 72 -1.05 11.41 10.28
N ASP A 73 -2.34 11.40 10.54
CA ASP A 73 -3.17 12.58 10.35
C ASP A 73 -3.04 13.55 11.54
N PRO A 74 -2.29 14.65 11.38
CA PRO A 74 -2.10 15.63 12.45
C PRO A 74 -3.41 16.32 12.86
N THR A 75 -4.47 16.23 12.04
CA THR A 75 -5.80 16.80 12.32
C THR A 75 -6.46 16.07 13.47
N TYR A 76 -6.19 14.77 13.62
CA TYR A 76 -6.75 13.95 14.71
C TYR A 76 -5.88 13.93 15.97
N GLY A 77 -4.67 14.52 15.92
CA GLY A 77 -3.68 14.41 17.01
C GLY A 77 -3.41 12.93 17.30
N ASN A 78 -3.33 12.52 18.56
CA ASN A 78 -3.10 11.12 18.95
C ASN A 78 -4.42 10.30 19.01
N THR A 79 -5.41 10.62 18.18
CA THR A 79 -6.71 9.92 18.16
C THR A 79 -6.69 8.86 17.06
N LEU A 80 -6.69 7.62 17.47
CA LEU A 80 -6.68 6.46 16.58
C LEU A 80 -8.07 6.13 16.09
N SER A 81 -8.20 5.93 14.80
CA SER A 81 -9.40 5.41 14.12
C SER A 81 -8.94 4.36 13.09
N GLY A 82 -9.88 3.79 12.31
CA GLY A 82 -9.54 2.83 11.28
C GLY A 82 -9.33 1.41 11.80
N ALA A 83 -8.53 0.63 11.08
CA ALA A 83 -8.38 -0.79 11.34
C ALA A 83 -6.92 -1.27 11.25
N VAL A 84 -6.64 -2.35 11.98
CA VAL A 84 -5.41 -3.14 11.87
C VAL A 84 -5.77 -4.61 11.87
N GLU A 85 -5.22 -5.37 10.94
CA GLU A 85 -5.41 -6.80 10.82
C GLU A 85 -4.14 -7.56 11.17
N PHE A 86 -4.30 -8.69 11.85
CA PHE A 86 -3.23 -9.61 12.22
C PHE A 86 -3.55 -10.99 11.69
N TRP A 87 -2.74 -11.48 10.74
CA TRP A 87 -2.94 -12.75 10.05
C TRP A 87 -1.92 -13.79 10.46
N GLY A 88 -2.37 -14.90 11.01
CA GLY A 88 -1.52 -16.05 11.25
C GLY A 88 -1.11 -16.76 9.96
N ASP A 89 -0.05 -17.53 10.01
CA ASP A 89 0.41 -18.38 8.90
C ASP A 89 -0.47 -19.63 8.68
N ASN A 90 -1.39 -19.95 9.58
CA ASN A 90 -2.41 -20.99 9.47
C ASN A 90 -3.62 -20.73 10.41
N SER A 91 -4.52 -21.70 10.57
CA SER A 91 -5.77 -21.58 11.35
C SER A 91 -5.59 -21.67 12.88
N ALA A 92 -4.39 -21.99 13.39
CA ALA A 92 -4.21 -22.03 14.84
C ALA A 92 -4.24 -20.62 15.43
N LYS A 93 -5.00 -20.48 16.50
CA LYS A 93 -5.20 -19.19 17.18
C LYS A 93 -3.90 -18.72 17.84
N PHE A 94 -3.73 -17.42 17.88
CA PHE A 94 -2.79 -16.71 18.72
C PHE A 94 -3.54 -15.80 19.69
N THR A 95 -2.92 -15.36 20.76
CA THR A 95 -3.51 -14.44 21.71
C THR A 95 -3.16 -13.01 21.36
N PHE A 96 -4.08 -12.08 21.63
CA PHE A 96 -3.89 -10.64 21.46
C PHE A 96 -4.18 -9.93 22.77
N GLN A 97 -3.21 -9.27 23.35
CA GLN A 97 -3.37 -8.50 24.58
C GLN A 97 -3.19 -7.00 24.31
N PRO A 98 -4.27 -6.22 24.36
CA PRO A 98 -4.13 -4.78 24.27
C PRO A 98 -3.46 -4.21 25.52
N VAL A 99 -2.61 -3.18 25.32
CA VAL A 99 -1.86 -2.53 26.37
C VAL A 99 -1.84 -1.01 26.19
N VAL A 100 -1.52 -0.29 27.26
CA VAL A 100 -1.08 1.11 27.18
C VAL A 100 0.36 1.18 27.67
N VAL A 101 1.21 1.86 26.93
CA VAL A 101 2.66 1.91 27.14
C VAL A 101 3.09 3.36 27.35
N SER A 102 4.06 3.59 28.21
CA SER A 102 4.76 4.86 28.31
C SER A 102 5.80 4.97 27.20
N THR A 103 5.64 5.90 26.28
CA THR A 103 6.59 6.12 25.17
C THR A 103 7.95 6.65 25.65
N LEU A 104 8.02 7.18 26.87
CA LEU A 104 9.28 7.65 27.45
C LEU A 104 10.16 6.52 28.01
N THR A 105 9.56 5.39 28.41
CA THR A 105 10.28 4.33 29.13
C THR A 105 10.11 2.95 28.51
N GLY A 106 9.22 2.79 27.51
CA GLY A 106 8.83 1.50 26.95
C GLY A 106 8.04 0.59 27.91
N ASN A 107 7.74 1.06 29.13
CA ASN A 107 7.06 0.22 30.11
C ASN A 107 5.55 0.19 29.90
N VAL A 108 4.95 -0.99 30.03
CA VAL A 108 3.49 -1.17 30.09
C VAL A 108 2.97 -0.50 31.37
N VAL A 109 2.04 0.42 31.21
CA VAL A 109 1.38 1.15 32.33
C VAL A 109 -0.04 0.65 32.59
N TYR A 110 -0.63 -0.06 31.62
CA TYR A 110 -1.95 -0.68 31.76
C TYR A 110 -2.09 -1.87 30.82
N GLU A 111 -2.48 -2.99 31.37
CA GLU A 111 -2.81 -4.22 30.62
C GLU A 111 -4.33 -4.40 30.59
N MET A 112 -4.84 -4.74 29.43
CA MET A 112 -6.26 -5.10 29.25
C MET A 112 -6.42 -6.63 29.17
N PRO A 113 -7.64 -7.16 29.38
CA PRO A 113 -7.87 -8.59 29.25
C PRO A 113 -7.41 -9.14 27.91
N VAL A 114 -6.80 -10.32 27.95
CA VAL A 114 -6.33 -11.01 26.74
C VAL A 114 -7.52 -11.44 25.89
N PHE A 115 -7.46 -11.21 24.59
CA PHE A 115 -8.32 -11.83 23.59
C PHE A 115 -7.65 -13.13 23.11
N ASP A 116 -8.29 -14.27 23.40
CA ASP A 116 -7.78 -15.61 23.08
C ASP A 116 -8.62 -16.32 21.99
N GLY A 117 -9.58 -15.60 21.41
CA GLY A 117 -10.50 -16.13 20.40
C GLY A 117 -11.52 -17.13 20.96
N SER A 118 -11.70 -17.23 22.29
CA SER A 118 -12.82 -17.99 22.90
C SER A 118 -14.17 -17.35 22.63
N LYS A 119 -14.17 -16.02 22.39
CA LYS A 119 -15.30 -15.24 21.89
C LYS A 119 -14.98 -14.77 20.48
N SER A 120 -16.03 -14.54 19.69
CA SER A 120 -15.86 -13.96 18.34
C SER A 120 -15.39 -12.50 18.37
N GLU A 121 -15.75 -11.74 19.41
CA GLU A 121 -15.35 -10.35 19.61
C GLU A 121 -15.28 -9.94 21.08
N THR A 122 -14.51 -8.89 21.35
CA THR A 122 -14.41 -8.22 22.66
C THR A 122 -14.31 -6.71 22.47
N ASP A 123 -15.12 -5.96 23.21
CA ASP A 123 -15.05 -4.49 23.27
C ASP A 123 -14.12 -4.04 24.40
N TYR A 124 -13.19 -3.14 24.07
CA TYR A 124 -12.33 -2.45 25.03
C TYR A 124 -12.74 -0.98 25.11
N ARG A 125 -13.29 -0.59 26.26
CA ARG A 125 -13.87 0.73 26.46
C ARG A 125 -12.97 1.64 27.26
N ALA A 126 -13.22 2.95 27.19
CA ALA A 126 -12.50 3.99 27.88
C ALA A 126 -12.15 3.65 29.34
N SER A 127 -10.97 4.01 29.77
CA SER A 127 -10.43 3.79 31.10
C SER A 127 -9.76 5.08 31.64
N THR A 128 -9.03 4.99 32.73
CA THR A 128 -8.18 6.07 33.23
C THR A 128 -6.98 6.35 32.32
N TYR A 129 -6.65 5.43 31.39
CA TYR A 129 -5.47 5.50 30.54
C TYR A 129 -5.77 5.96 29.10
N PHE A 130 -6.98 5.69 28.60
CA PHE A 130 -7.41 6.12 27.25
C PHE A 130 -8.89 6.48 27.22
N SER A 131 -9.32 7.23 26.20
CA SER A 131 -10.70 7.54 25.86
C SER A 131 -11.06 6.89 24.53
N GLY A 132 -12.35 6.92 24.16
CA GLY A 132 -12.85 6.19 22.98
C GLY A 132 -12.97 4.70 23.25
N SER A 133 -12.90 3.90 22.22
CA SER A 133 -12.99 2.44 22.32
C SER A 133 -12.27 1.77 21.14
N PHE A 134 -12.03 0.50 21.27
CA PHE A 134 -11.69 -0.36 20.15
C PHE A 134 -12.28 -1.76 20.35
N LYS A 135 -12.51 -2.43 19.26
CA LYS A 135 -13.06 -3.77 19.24
C LYS A 135 -12.00 -4.71 18.66
N VAL A 136 -11.84 -5.87 19.27
CA VAL A 136 -11.03 -6.96 18.76
C VAL A 136 -11.94 -8.13 18.41
N SER A 137 -11.88 -8.60 17.19
CA SER A 137 -12.58 -9.80 16.73
C SER A 137 -11.60 -10.80 16.15
N GLY A 138 -11.97 -12.09 16.16
CA GLY A 138 -11.10 -13.14 15.63
C GLY A 138 -11.90 -14.22 14.93
N GLU A 139 -11.42 -14.61 13.76
CA GLU A 139 -12.03 -15.69 12.97
C GLU A 139 -10.97 -16.43 12.13
N VAL A 140 -11.33 -17.58 11.62
CA VAL A 140 -10.55 -18.29 10.62
C VAL A 140 -11.11 -17.93 9.25
N GLY A 141 -10.28 -17.33 8.40
CA GLY A 141 -10.69 -16.93 7.05
C GLY A 141 -11.12 -18.14 6.23
N SER A 142 -12.33 -18.05 5.63
CA SER A 142 -12.90 -19.12 4.81
C SER A 142 -12.08 -19.42 3.56
N ASP A 143 -11.38 -18.41 3.05
CA ASP A 143 -10.72 -18.47 1.75
C ASP A 143 -9.26 -18.96 1.83
N ASN A 144 -8.62 -18.81 3.00
CA ASN A 144 -7.20 -19.10 3.20
C ASN A 144 -6.89 -20.01 4.39
N ASN A 145 -7.90 -20.36 5.20
CA ASN A 145 -7.75 -21.17 6.42
C ASN A 145 -6.67 -20.61 7.36
N ARG A 146 -6.59 -19.28 7.51
CA ARG A 146 -5.70 -18.59 8.45
C ARG A 146 -6.51 -17.92 9.53
N TYR A 147 -5.96 -17.91 10.75
CA TYR A 147 -6.57 -17.15 11.83
C TYR A 147 -6.27 -15.67 11.65
N ASN A 148 -7.32 -14.86 11.67
CA ASN A 148 -7.27 -13.40 11.62
C ASN A 148 -7.71 -12.83 12.97
N VAL A 149 -7.02 -11.79 13.43
CA VAL A 149 -7.48 -10.89 14.49
C VAL A 149 -7.63 -9.50 13.87
N TYR A 150 -8.85 -8.98 13.89
CA TYR A 150 -9.20 -7.66 13.37
C TYR A 150 -9.41 -6.69 14.52
N VAL A 151 -8.68 -5.58 14.51
CA VAL A 151 -8.76 -4.51 15.50
C VAL A 151 -9.39 -3.28 14.87
N SER A 152 -10.63 -2.95 15.26
CA SER A 152 -11.32 -1.73 14.83
C SER A 152 -11.17 -0.64 15.87
N LEU A 153 -10.47 0.43 15.55
CA LEU A 153 -10.21 1.59 16.40
C LEU A 153 -11.32 2.63 16.21
N SER A 154 -11.91 3.12 17.31
CA SER A 154 -12.99 4.10 17.28
C SER A 154 -12.67 5.28 18.21
N LYS A 155 -11.98 6.27 17.66
CA LYS A 155 -11.53 7.46 18.38
C LYS A 155 -10.78 7.12 19.67
N ALA A 156 -10.02 6.03 19.65
CA ALA A 156 -9.19 5.61 20.78
C ALA A 156 -8.04 6.60 20.96
N LYS A 157 -7.95 7.21 22.14
CA LYS A 157 -6.97 8.27 22.41
C LYS A 157 -6.32 8.07 23.77
N PRO A 158 -4.98 7.96 23.84
CA PRO A 158 -4.26 7.97 25.11
C PRO A 158 -4.57 9.22 25.94
N LYS A 159 -4.69 9.08 27.25
CA LYS A 159 -4.97 10.21 28.17
C LYS A 159 -3.77 11.13 28.40
N LYS A 160 -2.55 10.67 28.12
CA LYS A 160 -1.32 11.47 28.19
C LYS A 160 -0.61 11.42 26.85
N SER A 161 0.05 12.50 26.47
CA SER A 161 0.87 12.57 25.26
C SER A 161 2.10 11.65 25.28
N THR A 162 2.48 11.16 26.45
CA THR A 162 3.57 10.20 26.66
C THR A 162 3.08 8.76 26.75
N TYR A 163 1.84 8.49 26.37
CA TYR A 163 1.26 7.15 26.33
C TYR A 163 0.88 6.79 24.91
N ALA A 164 1.03 5.53 24.56
CA ALA A 164 0.53 4.93 23.33
C ALA A 164 -0.33 3.71 23.63
N ILE A 165 -1.30 3.42 22.77
CA ILE A 165 -2.07 2.17 22.80
C ILE A 165 -1.33 1.18 21.89
N GLY A 166 -1.17 -0.06 22.35
CA GLY A 166 -0.48 -1.09 21.60
C GLY A 166 -0.98 -2.48 21.92
N TYR A 167 -0.19 -3.45 21.53
CA TYR A 167 -0.52 -4.87 21.63
C TYR A 167 0.69 -5.74 21.98
N ILE A 168 0.39 -6.89 22.58
CA ILE A 168 1.31 -8.03 22.75
C ILE A 168 0.61 -9.24 22.17
N ILE A 169 1.23 -9.91 21.21
CA ILE A 169 0.74 -11.15 20.61
C ILE A 169 1.66 -12.29 21.05
N LYS A 170 1.06 -13.44 21.39
CA LYS A 170 1.79 -14.69 21.67
C LYS A 170 1.21 -15.81 20.82
N ALA A 171 2.10 -16.59 20.24
CA ALA A 171 1.77 -17.79 19.47
C ALA A 171 2.79 -18.89 19.76
N ASP A 172 2.49 -20.10 19.30
CA ASP A 172 3.40 -21.23 19.43
C ASP A 172 4.70 -21.03 18.65
N ASN A 173 5.78 -21.61 19.16
CA ASN A 173 7.08 -21.61 18.49
C ASN A 173 6.97 -22.14 17.05
N GLY A 174 7.64 -21.44 16.12
CA GLY A 174 7.64 -21.74 14.70
C GLY A 174 6.49 -21.10 13.91
N ARG A 175 5.51 -20.46 14.60
CA ARG A 175 4.41 -19.73 13.97
C ARG A 175 4.88 -18.36 13.46
N ALA A 176 4.10 -17.77 12.56
CA ALA A 176 4.30 -16.39 12.12
C ALA A 176 2.97 -15.61 12.14
N VAL A 177 3.08 -14.31 12.41
CA VAL A 177 1.99 -13.35 12.31
C VAL A 177 2.43 -12.20 11.42
N TYR A 178 1.55 -11.81 10.51
CA TYR A 178 1.67 -10.68 9.60
C TYR A 178 0.63 -9.65 10.01
N ALA A 179 1.01 -8.40 10.09
CA ALA A 179 0.10 -7.32 10.47
C ALA A 179 0.05 -6.24 9.40
N TYR A 180 -1.17 -5.73 9.15
CA TYR A 180 -1.42 -4.68 8.18
C TYR A 180 -2.35 -3.64 8.76
N ALA A 181 -1.95 -2.37 8.67
CA ALA A 181 -2.74 -1.22 9.08
C ALA A 181 -3.33 -0.52 7.85
N ASP A 182 -4.45 0.19 8.02
CA ASP A 182 -5.14 0.85 6.90
C ASP A 182 -4.35 2.03 6.28
N GLY A 183 -3.34 2.52 6.97
CA GLY A 183 -2.36 3.48 6.48
C GLY A 183 -2.70 4.95 6.73
N TRP A 184 -3.95 5.35 6.70
CA TRP A 184 -4.36 6.75 6.86
C TRP A 184 -4.76 7.08 8.31
N GLU A 185 -5.56 6.24 8.91
CA GLU A 185 -6.15 6.45 10.23
C GLU A 185 -5.46 5.63 11.32
N ALA A 186 -4.73 4.57 10.93
CA ALA A 186 -3.90 3.75 11.80
C ALA A 186 -2.60 3.32 11.12
N GLN A 187 -1.51 3.35 11.88
CA GLN A 187 -0.16 2.91 11.51
C GLN A 187 0.51 2.29 12.72
N PHE A 188 1.72 1.76 12.54
CA PHE A 188 2.59 1.34 13.63
C PHE A 188 3.56 2.47 14.02
N MET A 189 3.79 2.65 15.31
CA MET A 189 4.78 3.58 15.82
C MET A 189 6.19 2.98 15.66
N THR A 190 7.18 3.82 15.33
CA THR A 190 8.55 3.39 15.01
C THR A 190 9.65 4.06 15.84
N ASP A 191 9.29 4.67 16.97
CA ASP A 191 10.20 5.48 17.78
C ASP A 191 10.24 5.08 19.26
N VAL A 192 9.76 3.88 19.61
CA VAL A 192 9.74 3.35 20.97
C VAL A 192 10.46 2.01 21.04
N ASP A 193 11.67 2.01 21.57
CA ASP A 193 12.57 0.85 21.65
C ASP A 193 11.88 -0.38 22.27
N GLY A 194 12.00 -1.53 21.60
CA GLY A 194 11.37 -2.80 21.95
C GLY A 194 9.87 -2.89 21.63
N TRP A 195 9.31 -1.91 20.87
CA TRP A 195 7.93 -1.89 20.41
C TRP A 195 7.79 -1.69 18.90
N ASP A 196 8.88 -1.53 18.19
CA ASP A 196 8.96 -1.30 16.76
C ASP A 196 9.81 -2.35 16.00
N ASP A 197 10.38 -3.32 16.72
CA ASP A 197 11.29 -4.33 16.16
C ASP A 197 10.67 -5.17 15.04
N ASP A 198 9.35 -5.33 15.03
CA ASP A 198 8.60 -6.14 14.07
C ASP A 198 8.04 -5.32 12.88
N VAL A 199 8.16 -3.98 12.90
CA VAL A 199 7.69 -3.12 11.81
C VAL A 199 8.61 -3.29 10.61
N ASP A 200 8.03 -3.66 9.46
CA ASP A 200 8.78 -3.96 8.25
C ASP A 200 8.11 -3.34 7.02
N ALA A 201 8.87 -2.58 6.25
CA ALA A 201 8.42 -2.01 4.98
C ALA A 201 8.25 -3.09 3.87
N ASP A 202 8.86 -4.28 4.02
CA ASP A 202 8.61 -5.45 3.17
C ASP A 202 7.24 -6.08 3.53
N GLY A 203 6.17 -5.49 3.06
CA GLY A 203 4.79 -5.90 3.34
C GLY A 203 3.80 -4.78 3.02
N THR A 204 4.29 -3.61 2.59
CA THR A 204 3.45 -2.46 2.24
C THR A 204 2.70 -2.59 0.92
N ILE A 205 2.96 -3.66 0.13
CA ILE A 205 2.23 -3.94 -1.12
C ILE A 205 0.71 -3.95 -0.86
N ASN A 206 -0.08 -3.25 -1.67
CA ASN A 206 -1.51 -3.25 -1.46
C ASN A 206 -2.15 -4.62 -1.77
N MET A 207 -3.19 -4.97 -1.04
CA MET A 207 -3.85 -6.27 -1.13
C MET A 207 -4.37 -6.57 -2.54
N MET A 208 -4.91 -5.57 -3.26
CA MET A 208 -5.43 -5.76 -4.61
C MET A 208 -4.33 -6.13 -5.64
N ALA A 209 -3.05 -5.86 -5.34
CA ALA A 209 -1.93 -6.23 -6.21
C ALA A 209 -1.36 -7.64 -5.91
N CYS A 210 -1.95 -8.37 -4.95
CA CYS A 210 -1.50 -9.70 -4.55
C CYS A 210 -2.08 -10.89 -5.36
N PRO A 211 -3.14 -10.78 -6.18
CA PRO A 211 -3.64 -11.89 -6.98
C PRO A 211 -2.58 -12.52 -7.89
N LYS A 212 -2.76 -13.78 -8.27
CA LYS A 212 -1.99 -14.41 -9.34
C LYS A 212 -2.48 -13.93 -10.71
N ASN A 213 -1.64 -14.07 -11.74
CA ASN A 213 -1.97 -13.72 -13.13
C ASN A 213 -2.34 -12.23 -13.34
N ILE A 214 -1.83 -11.35 -12.50
CA ILE A 214 -1.89 -9.90 -12.69
C ILE A 214 -0.47 -9.31 -12.70
N ILE A 215 -0.32 -8.07 -13.11
CA ILE A 215 0.95 -7.36 -13.13
C ILE A 215 0.88 -6.23 -12.10
N ALA A 216 1.54 -6.41 -10.97
CA ALA A 216 1.70 -5.38 -9.95
C ALA A 216 2.76 -4.38 -10.39
N VAL A 217 2.46 -3.08 -10.31
CA VAL A 217 3.30 -2.01 -10.87
C VAL A 217 3.74 -1.03 -9.79
N GLY A 218 5.05 -0.95 -9.58
CA GLY A 218 5.71 0.04 -8.73
C GLY A 218 6.01 1.36 -9.47
N ALA A 219 6.51 2.34 -8.74
CA ALA A 219 6.78 3.68 -9.24
C ALA A 219 8.24 4.09 -9.05
N TYR A 220 8.82 4.75 -10.07
CA TYR A 220 10.08 5.44 -9.93
C TYR A 220 9.98 6.92 -10.33
N THR A 221 10.95 7.72 -9.88
CA THR A 221 10.98 9.16 -10.05
C THR A 221 11.60 9.54 -11.39
N THR A 222 10.87 10.28 -12.22
CA THR A 222 11.40 10.79 -13.50
C THR A 222 11.80 12.26 -13.43
N LYS A 223 11.18 13.02 -12.56
CA LYS A 223 11.49 14.43 -12.28
C LYS A 223 10.98 14.81 -10.89
N THR A 224 11.53 15.90 -10.35
CA THR A 224 11.16 16.45 -9.03
C THR A 224 10.70 17.90 -9.11
N ARG A 225 10.50 18.40 -10.32
CA ARG A 225 9.98 19.77 -10.56
C ARG A 225 9.38 19.89 -11.95
N PHE A 226 8.45 20.83 -12.09
CA PHE A 226 7.82 21.16 -13.35
C PHE A 226 7.50 22.64 -13.43
N LYS A 227 7.12 23.13 -14.61
CA LYS A 227 6.61 24.50 -14.81
C LYS A 227 5.11 24.51 -14.59
N THR A 228 4.65 25.44 -13.75
CA THR A 228 3.24 25.72 -13.53
C THR A 228 2.68 26.59 -14.65
N MET A 229 1.36 26.68 -14.74
CA MET A 229 0.64 27.46 -15.75
C MET A 229 0.98 28.96 -15.73
N ASP A 230 1.33 29.52 -14.58
CA ASP A 230 1.78 30.89 -14.41
C ASP A 230 3.30 31.08 -14.61
N GLY A 231 3.99 30.04 -15.07
CA GLY A 231 5.41 30.05 -15.42
C GLY A 231 6.38 29.86 -14.25
N GLN A 232 5.87 29.66 -13.03
CA GLN A 232 6.70 29.37 -11.87
C GLN A 232 7.30 27.97 -11.96
N THR A 233 8.32 27.69 -11.15
CA THR A 233 8.85 26.33 -11.01
C THR A 233 8.30 25.75 -9.70
N GLN A 234 7.48 24.71 -9.81
CA GLN A 234 7.01 23.94 -8.66
C GLN A 234 7.99 22.80 -8.43
N SER A 235 8.44 22.64 -7.18
CA SER A 235 9.18 21.47 -6.72
C SER A 235 8.22 20.47 -6.07
N VAL A 236 8.44 19.20 -6.33
CA VAL A 236 7.73 18.07 -5.71
C VAL A 236 8.73 17.32 -4.85
N ASN A 237 8.41 17.15 -3.57
CA ASN A 237 9.27 16.47 -2.60
C ASN A 237 9.14 14.93 -2.72
N GLY A 238 10.06 14.19 -2.07
CA GLY A 238 9.95 12.75 -1.91
C GLY A 238 10.49 11.94 -3.08
N GLY A 239 11.61 12.37 -3.69
CA GLY A 239 12.20 11.56 -4.74
C GLY A 239 13.53 12.06 -5.27
N LYS A 240 14.31 11.13 -5.84
CA LYS A 240 15.54 11.39 -6.59
C LYS A 240 15.36 10.88 -8.01
N VAL A 241 15.65 11.72 -9.00
CA VAL A 241 15.51 11.35 -10.42
C VAL A 241 16.28 10.09 -10.74
N GLY A 242 15.59 9.11 -11.30
CA GLY A 242 16.13 7.79 -11.63
C GLY A 242 15.96 6.76 -10.51
N ASP A 243 15.70 7.17 -9.27
CA ASP A 243 15.53 6.29 -8.13
C ASP A 243 14.05 5.86 -7.94
N ILE A 244 13.85 4.83 -7.12
CA ILE A 244 12.51 4.42 -6.70
C ILE A 244 11.77 5.60 -6.08
N ALA A 245 10.47 5.71 -6.27
CA ALA A 245 9.66 6.67 -5.53
C ALA A 245 9.48 6.16 -4.09
N GLU A 246 9.78 6.98 -3.09
CA GLU A 246 9.78 6.59 -1.67
C GLU A 246 8.47 5.93 -1.26
N PHE A 247 7.35 6.46 -1.75
CA PHE A 247 6.02 5.93 -1.50
C PHE A 247 5.71 4.58 -2.18
N SER A 248 6.53 4.12 -3.15
CA SER A 248 6.21 2.90 -3.92
C SER A 248 6.18 1.67 -3.04
N SER A 249 4.99 1.14 -2.78
CA SER A 249 4.77 -0.06 -1.98
C SER A 249 5.36 -1.31 -2.60
N TYR A 250 5.76 -2.26 -1.75
CA TYR A 250 6.35 -3.53 -2.15
C TYR A 250 6.16 -4.60 -1.07
N GLY A 251 6.42 -5.86 -1.39
CA GLY A 251 6.36 -6.89 -0.37
C GLY A 251 6.72 -8.29 -0.86
N THR A 252 7.25 -9.08 0.09
CA THR A 252 7.38 -10.52 -0.04
C THR A 252 6.15 -11.17 0.58
N LEU A 253 5.30 -11.76 -0.27
CA LEU A 253 4.05 -12.39 0.18
C LEU A 253 4.34 -13.67 0.96
N ILE A 254 3.37 -14.13 1.74
CA ILE A 254 3.50 -15.36 2.52
C ILE A 254 3.74 -16.61 1.67
N ASP A 255 3.32 -16.61 0.39
CA ASP A 255 3.62 -17.68 -0.57
C ASP A 255 4.99 -17.53 -1.25
N GLY A 256 5.80 -16.54 -0.84
CA GLY A 256 7.15 -16.27 -1.33
C GLY A 256 7.22 -15.43 -2.61
N ARG A 257 6.09 -15.05 -3.21
CA ARG A 257 6.11 -14.12 -4.34
C ARG A 257 6.58 -12.74 -3.89
N LYS A 258 7.38 -12.10 -4.73
CA LYS A 258 7.88 -10.74 -4.52
C LYS A 258 7.20 -9.78 -5.48
N LEU A 259 6.69 -8.68 -4.97
CA LEU A 259 5.96 -7.67 -5.73
C LEU A 259 6.50 -6.27 -5.40
N PRO A 260 6.47 -5.33 -6.37
CA PRO A 260 5.83 -5.38 -7.67
C PRO A 260 6.59 -6.26 -8.68
N HIS A 261 5.97 -6.53 -9.84
CA HIS A 261 6.66 -7.23 -10.95
C HIS A 261 7.64 -6.32 -11.67
N VAL A 262 7.30 -5.03 -11.80
CA VAL A 262 8.08 -4.03 -12.56
C VAL A 262 7.74 -2.62 -12.08
N CYS A 263 8.65 -1.68 -12.27
CA CYS A 263 8.42 -0.26 -12.00
C CYS A 263 8.31 0.56 -13.29
N ALA A 264 7.49 1.61 -13.24
CA ALA A 264 7.32 2.58 -14.33
C ALA A 264 7.34 4.01 -13.78
N PRO A 265 7.43 5.06 -14.65
CA PRO A 265 7.33 6.45 -14.22
C PRO A 265 6.08 6.72 -13.40
N GLY A 266 6.23 7.15 -12.15
CA GLY A 266 5.10 7.37 -11.23
C GLY A 266 5.20 8.60 -10.35
N HIS A 267 6.36 9.26 -10.27
CA HIS A 267 6.55 10.48 -9.50
C HIS A 267 6.70 11.69 -10.43
N THR A 268 5.92 12.74 -10.16
CA THR A 268 5.85 13.99 -10.96
C THR A 268 5.47 13.72 -12.42
N ILE A 269 4.29 13.16 -12.62
CA ILE A 269 3.75 12.83 -13.94
C ILE A 269 2.76 13.90 -14.38
N ILE A 270 3.08 14.54 -15.51
CA ILE A 270 2.18 15.54 -16.12
C ILE A 270 1.22 14.82 -17.06
N SER A 271 -0.06 14.91 -16.76
CA SER A 271 -1.12 14.28 -17.55
C SER A 271 -2.40 15.14 -17.56
N SER A 272 -3.42 14.68 -18.27
CA SER A 272 -4.69 15.39 -18.39
C SER A 272 -5.48 15.41 -17.09
N TYR A 273 -6.03 16.57 -16.75
CA TYR A 273 -6.87 16.79 -15.59
C TYR A 273 -8.34 17.01 -15.99
N SER A 274 -9.26 16.44 -15.23
CA SER A 274 -10.69 16.67 -15.39
C SER A 274 -11.02 18.14 -15.13
N THR A 275 -11.65 18.83 -16.09
CA THR A 275 -12.04 20.24 -15.92
C THR A 275 -12.99 20.47 -14.73
N PRO A 276 -14.00 19.62 -14.46
CA PRO A 276 -14.81 19.75 -13.25
C PRO A 276 -13.99 19.63 -11.96
N TYR A 277 -13.03 18.71 -11.91
CA TYR A 277 -12.15 18.54 -10.75
C TYR A 277 -11.29 19.79 -10.51
N VAL A 278 -10.64 20.31 -11.54
CA VAL A 278 -9.84 21.56 -11.46
C VAL A 278 -10.66 22.73 -10.92
N LYS A 279 -11.90 22.88 -11.39
CA LYS A 279 -12.79 23.94 -10.93
C LYS A 279 -13.17 23.77 -9.46
N TYR A 280 -13.47 22.55 -9.06
CA TYR A 280 -13.82 22.19 -7.68
C TYR A 280 -12.64 22.49 -6.73
N GLU A 281 -11.44 22.04 -7.05
CA GLU A 281 -10.25 22.24 -6.22
C GLU A 281 -9.86 23.73 -6.11
N ALA A 282 -9.88 24.48 -7.23
CA ALA A 282 -9.62 25.91 -7.20
C ALA A 282 -10.64 26.66 -6.33
N GLN A 283 -11.91 26.27 -6.39
CA GLN A 283 -12.97 26.84 -5.56
C GLN A 283 -12.78 26.53 -4.08
N ASN A 284 -12.46 25.26 -3.73
CA ASN A 284 -12.20 24.84 -2.36
C ASN A 284 -11.03 25.59 -1.73
N GLN A 285 -9.98 25.84 -2.51
CA GLN A 285 -8.80 26.58 -2.06
C GLN A 285 -8.99 28.10 -2.11
N GLY A 286 -10.11 28.60 -2.63
CA GLY A 286 -10.39 30.04 -2.77
C GLY A 286 -9.42 30.75 -3.72
N ILE A 287 -8.89 30.05 -4.72
CA ILE A 287 -7.91 30.58 -5.68
C ILE A 287 -8.45 30.59 -7.11
N SER A 288 -7.84 31.39 -7.97
CA SER A 288 -8.10 31.29 -9.41
C SER A 288 -7.46 30.02 -9.98
N ILE A 289 -8.08 29.44 -11.00
CA ILE A 289 -7.56 28.23 -11.68
C ILE A 289 -6.12 28.43 -12.16
N SER A 290 -5.76 29.65 -12.63
CA SER A 290 -4.40 29.96 -13.08
C SER A 290 -3.33 29.87 -11.96
N LYS A 291 -3.74 29.89 -10.71
CA LYS A 291 -2.87 29.79 -9.52
C LYS A 291 -2.93 28.43 -8.86
N TYR A 292 -3.66 27.49 -9.43
CA TYR A 292 -3.65 26.12 -8.93
C TYR A 292 -2.30 25.47 -9.27
N ASN A 293 -1.46 25.31 -8.27
CA ASN A 293 -0.03 25.02 -8.41
C ASN A 293 0.29 23.63 -8.96
N LEU A 294 -0.69 22.73 -9.07
CA LEU A 294 -0.53 21.43 -9.73
C LEU A 294 -0.68 21.53 -11.26
N LEU A 295 -1.26 22.61 -11.79
CA LEU A 295 -1.47 22.74 -13.24
C LEU A 295 -0.23 23.23 -13.96
N SER A 296 0.16 22.50 -15.00
CA SER A 296 1.29 22.79 -15.89
C SER A 296 0.86 23.49 -17.18
N ALA A 297 -0.30 23.15 -17.73
CA ALA A 297 -0.77 23.71 -18.99
C ALA A 297 -2.29 23.78 -19.09
N ARG A 298 -2.77 24.65 -19.98
CA ARG A 298 -4.17 24.78 -20.38
C ARG A 298 -4.28 24.98 -21.90
N VAL A 299 -5.20 24.29 -22.51
CA VAL A 299 -5.59 24.52 -23.90
C VAL A 299 -7.06 24.89 -23.96
N GLU A 300 -7.41 25.84 -24.83
CA GLU A 300 -8.77 26.17 -25.14
C GLU A 300 -9.13 25.67 -26.54
N GLU A 301 -10.21 24.90 -26.62
CA GLU A 301 -10.73 24.38 -27.87
C GLU A 301 -12.26 24.46 -27.86
N ASN A 302 -12.85 25.08 -28.87
CA ASN A 302 -14.32 25.27 -29.03
C ASN A 302 -14.99 25.85 -27.75
N GLY A 303 -14.35 26.84 -27.11
CA GLY A 303 -14.85 27.48 -25.90
C GLY A 303 -14.78 26.64 -24.64
N LYS A 304 -14.07 25.47 -24.68
CA LYS A 304 -13.82 24.60 -23.53
C LYS A 304 -12.35 24.61 -23.16
N TYR A 305 -12.09 24.52 -21.87
CA TYR A 305 -10.74 24.43 -21.33
C TYR A 305 -10.39 23.00 -20.99
N TYR A 306 -9.19 22.58 -21.34
CA TYR A 306 -8.56 21.31 -21.03
C TYR A 306 -7.26 21.59 -20.26
N PHE A 307 -7.00 20.83 -19.23
CA PHE A 307 -5.89 21.07 -18.32
C PHE A 307 -4.95 19.89 -18.27
N TRP A 308 -3.67 20.17 -18.04
CA TRP A 308 -2.63 19.21 -17.70
C TRP A 308 -2.00 19.64 -16.38
N GLY A 309 -1.70 18.64 -15.54
CA GLY A 309 -1.12 18.90 -14.23
C GLY A 309 -0.34 17.73 -13.70
N ASP A 310 0.31 17.96 -12.56
CA ASP A 310 1.13 16.98 -11.87
C ASP A 310 0.30 16.04 -10.99
N MET A 311 0.63 14.77 -11.05
CA MET A 311 0.25 13.75 -10.09
C MET A 311 1.42 12.79 -9.82
N SER A 312 1.48 12.27 -8.59
CA SER A 312 2.43 11.22 -8.19
C SER A 312 1.66 10.04 -7.59
N GLY A 313 2.17 8.83 -7.79
CA GLY A 313 1.59 7.60 -7.29
C GLY A 313 1.87 6.41 -8.21
N THR A 314 1.79 5.20 -7.69
CA THR A 314 1.76 3.96 -8.47
C THR A 314 0.54 3.91 -9.39
N SER A 315 -0.50 4.71 -9.08
CA SER A 315 -1.64 4.98 -9.95
C SER A 315 -1.26 5.63 -11.29
N MET A 316 -0.12 6.36 -11.37
CA MET A 316 0.41 6.99 -12.58
C MET A 316 1.34 6.05 -13.35
N SER A 317 2.07 5.17 -12.67
CA SER A 317 2.91 4.16 -13.31
C SER A 317 2.11 3.02 -13.93
N THR A 318 1.01 2.62 -13.32
CA THR A 318 0.17 1.49 -13.81
C THR A 318 -0.35 1.70 -15.23
N PRO A 319 -0.94 2.85 -15.61
CA PRO A 319 -1.38 3.08 -16.99
C PRO A 319 -0.23 3.15 -17.99
N TYR A 320 0.98 3.50 -17.57
CA TYR A 320 2.17 3.43 -18.42
C TYR A 320 2.46 1.96 -18.82
N VAL A 321 2.46 1.04 -17.86
CA VAL A 321 2.61 -0.40 -18.12
C VAL A 321 1.44 -0.94 -18.94
N THR A 322 0.21 -0.54 -18.61
CA THR A 322 -1.00 -0.91 -19.37
C THR A 322 -0.89 -0.52 -20.84
N GLY A 323 -0.43 0.71 -21.12
CA GLY A 323 -0.17 1.18 -22.49
C GLY A 323 0.96 0.42 -23.17
N THR A 324 2.03 0.10 -22.43
CA THR A 324 3.13 -0.73 -22.95
C THR A 324 2.63 -2.10 -23.41
N LEU A 325 1.84 -2.78 -22.59
CA LEU A 325 1.26 -4.08 -22.94
C LEU A 325 0.32 -3.99 -24.15
N ALA A 326 -0.42 -2.90 -24.28
CA ALA A 326 -1.28 -2.69 -25.44
C ALA A 326 -0.45 -2.60 -26.74
N LEU A 327 0.72 -1.95 -26.73
CA LEU A 327 1.65 -1.92 -27.87
C LEU A 327 2.26 -3.28 -28.16
N TRP A 328 2.70 -4.02 -27.14
CA TRP A 328 3.23 -5.38 -27.33
C TRP A 328 2.18 -6.34 -27.89
N LEU A 329 0.92 -6.21 -27.45
CA LEU A 329 -0.20 -7.00 -27.99
C LEU A 329 -0.64 -6.56 -29.39
N GLU A 330 -0.38 -5.31 -29.80
CA GLU A 330 -0.54 -4.89 -31.17
C GLU A 330 0.49 -5.58 -32.08
N ALA A 331 1.74 -5.71 -31.60
CA ALA A 331 2.81 -6.42 -32.31
C ALA A 331 2.59 -7.94 -32.29
N ASN A 332 2.20 -8.52 -31.16
CA ASN A 332 1.91 -9.95 -31.00
C ASN A 332 0.63 -10.18 -30.18
N PRO A 333 -0.56 -10.27 -30.83
CA PRO A 333 -1.83 -10.41 -30.13
C PRO A 333 -2.06 -11.78 -29.47
N LYS A 334 -1.10 -12.70 -29.56
CA LYS A 334 -1.17 -14.04 -28.96
C LYS A 334 -0.32 -14.19 -27.70
N LEU A 335 0.35 -13.13 -27.24
CA LEU A 335 1.14 -13.17 -26.00
C LEU A 335 0.28 -13.70 -24.85
N THR A 336 0.84 -14.64 -24.12
CA THR A 336 0.30 -15.16 -22.87
C THR A 336 0.80 -14.34 -21.67
N TYR A 337 0.20 -14.51 -20.48
CA TYR A 337 0.66 -13.88 -19.26
C TYR A 337 2.12 -14.25 -18.94
N ASP A 338 2.47 -15.52 -19.04
CA ASP A 338 3.82 -15.99 -18.72
C ASP A 338 4.87 -15.40 -19.68
N GLU A 339 4.58 -15.34 -20.98
CA GLU A 339 5.46 -14.69 -21.98
C GLU A 339 5.62 -13.19 -21.70
N VAL A 340 4.55 -12.49 -21.29
CA VAL A 340 4.65 -11.08 -20.89
C VAL A 340 5.53 -10.90 -19.66
N ILE A 341 5.42 -11.76 -18.65
CA ILE A 341 6.31 -11.72 -17.47
C ILE A 341 7.76 -12.03 -17.86
N GLU A 342 8.00 -12.96 -18.79
CA GLU A 342 9.33 -13.25 -19.33
C GLU A 342 9.91 -12.03 -20.06
N VAL A 343 9.16 -11.40 -20.96
CA VAL A 343 9.56 -10.15 -21.64
C VAL A 343 9.90 -9.05 -20.61
N ILE A 344 9.04 -8.84 -19.61
CA ILE A 344 9.31 -7.88 -18.53
C ILE A 344 10.63 -8.17 -17.83
N ASN A 345 10.89 -9.43 -17.47
CA ASN A 345 12.11 -9.83 -16.76
C ASN A 345 13.38 -9.67 -17.61
N GLU A 346 13.30 -9.98 -18.90
CA GLU A 346 14.46 -9.95 -19.80
C GLU A 346 14.80 -8.56 -20.32
N THR A 347 13.77 -7.70 -20.51
CA THR A 347 13.97 -6.42 -21.21
C THR A 347 13.95 -5.20 -20.29
N SER A 348 13.51 -5.34 -19.03
CA SER A 348 13.48 -4.21 -18.08
C SER A 348 14.89 -3.66 -17.83
N THR A 349 15.01 -2.34 -17.84
CA THR A 349 16.29 -1.66 -17.62
C THR A 349 16.73 -1.78 -16.16
N ARG A 350 17.94 -2.27 -15.96
CA ARG A 350 18.59 -2.41 -14.66
C ARG A 350 19.81 -1.51 -14.58
N ASP A 351 19.59 -0.24 -14.30
CA ASP A 351 20.67 0.74 -14.09
C ASP A 351 21.27 0.66 -12.67
N SER A 352 22.13 1.63 -12.32
CA SER A 352 22.79 1.67 -11.01
C SER A 352 21.82 1.83 -9.84
N PHE A 353 20.66 2.46 -10.03
CA PHE A 353 19.64 2.60 -9.00
C PHE A 353 18.96 1.26 -8.73
N VAL A 354 18.56 0.56 -9.80
CA VAL A 354 17.95 -0.77 -9.69
C VAL A 354 18.92 -1.76 -9.07
N ASN A 355 20.16 -1.81 -9.54
CA ASN A 355 21.16 -2.78 -9.07
C ASN A 355 21.68 -2.48 -7.65
N GLY A 356 21.67 -1.22 -7.24
CA GLY A 356 22.10 -0.78 -5.90
C GLY A 356 20.97 -0.68 -4.87
N GLY A 357 19.71 -0.81 -5.28
CA GLY A 357 18.53 -0.66 -4.43
C GLY A 357 17.95 -1.97 -3.92
N ASN A 358 16.81 -1.86 -3.21
CA ASN A 358 16.04 -3.01 -2.75
C ASN A 358 15.43 -3.76 -3.95
N GLN A 359 15.87 -5.00 -4.17
CA GLN A 359 15.46 -5.79 -5.33
C GLN A 359 13.98 -6.20 -5.30
N VAL A 360 13.37 -6.31 -4.11
CA VAL A 360 11.93 -6.59 -3.99
C VAL A 360 11.15 -5.38 -4.49
N GLN A 361 11.52 -4.18 -4.05
CA GLN A 361 10.84 -2.93 -4.41
C GLN A 361 10.93 -2.60 -5.92
N TRP A 362 12.03 -2.99 -6.58
CA TRP A 362 12.21 -2.78 -8.01
C TRP A 362 11.56 -3.87 -8.89
N GLY A 363 11.37 -5.08 -8.38
CA GLY A 363 10.97 -6.22 -9.21
C GLY A 363 11.97 -6.49 -10.34
N ALA A 364 11.51 -6.61 -11.57
CA ALA A 364 12.37 -6.76 -12.75
C ALA A 364 13.22 -5.50 -13.05
N GLY A 365 12.80 -4.33 -12.55
CA GLY A 365 13.44 -3.04 -12.82
C GLY A 365 12.49 -2.05 -13.49
N LYS A 366 13.05 -1.15 -14.32
CA LYS A 366 12.28 -0.14 -15.07
C LYS A 366 11.78 -0.71 -16.37
N ILE A 367 10.47 -0.71 -16.59
CA ILE A 367 9.91 -1.24 -17.84
C ILE A 367 10.52 -0.57 -19.06
N ASN A 368 10.87 -1.37 -20.06
CA ASN A 368 11.40 -0.89 -21.33
C ASN A 368 10.44 -1.25 -22.47
N VAL A 369 9.72 -0.23 -22.95
CA VAL A 369 8.69 -0.39 -23.98
C VAL A 369 9.28 -0.89 -25.28
N TYR A 370 10.45 -0.35 -25.66
CA TYR A 370 11.09 -0.60 -26.96
C TYR A 370 11.73 -1.97 -27.05
N GLU A 371 12.50 -2.35 -26.02
CA GLU A 371 13.17 -3.65 -26.00
C GLU A 371 12.21 -4.84 -25.87
N GLY A 372 10.98 -4.60 -25.42
CA GLY A 372 9.93 -5.62 -25.33
C GLY A 372 9.08 -5.76 -26.61
N LEU A 373 9.29 -4.90 -27.62
CA LEU A 373 8.64 -5.00 -28.94
C LEU A 373 9.40 -5.93 -29.86
#